data_104262c07272a916d36d7532b8c41457
#
_entry.id   104262c07272a916d36d7532b8c41457
#
_cell.length_a   1.000
_cell.length_b   1.000
_cell.length_c   1.000
_cell.angle_alpha   90.00
_cell.angle_beta   90.00
_cell.angle_gamma   90.00
#
_symmetry.space_group_name_H-M   'P 1'
#
loop_
_entity.id
_entity.type
_entity.pdbx_description
1 polymer ?
#
loop_
_entity_poly.entity_id
_entity_poly.type
_entity_poly.pdbx_seq_one_letter_code
_entity_poly.pdbx_strand_id
1 'polypeptide(L)'
;GIPLITETYKNGIKLGAQETSFKDWGGGLLAPEFIKTSKGTTPLETRVIYNKVDPSNGNPIEVQKEGGIHICYIWGYNKTQLIAKIENATYNDIQPFEANLQALSNGTNEQVLITALNNLRTALPNAMVTTYTYKPLIGISTVTDPKGDMQTYHYDGFGRLQFVKDAQGNILSENQYHYRTQN
;
A
#
# COMPACT_ATOMS: atom_id res chain seq x y z
N GLY A 1 3.28 -4.55 25.24
CA GLY A 1 1.92 -5.01 24.84
C GLY A 1 1.82 -6.51 24.91
N ILE A 2 0.61 -7.05 25.05
CA ILE A 2 0.38 -8.49 25.03
C ILE A 2 0.39 -8.93 23.55
N PRO A 3 1.24 -9.90 23.13
CA PRO A 3 1.26 -10.35 21.75
C PRO A 3 -0.03 -11.13 21.44
N LEU A 4 -0.53 -10.96 20.23
CA LEU A 4 -1.59 -11.80 19.66
C LEU A 4 -0.94 -12.98 18.95
N ILE A 5 -1.26 -14.20 19.40
CA ILE A 5 -0.73 -15.44 18.79
C ILE A 5 -1.90 -16.20 18.15
N THR A 6 -1.72 -16.55 16.88
CA THR A 6 -2.63 -17.40 16.11
C THR A 6 -1.88 -18.66 15.69
N GLU A 7 -2.47 -19.84 15.97
CA GLU A 7 -1.91 -21.12 15.59
C GLU A 7 -2.84 -21.84 14.61
N THR A 8 -2.27 -22.49 13.60
CA THR A 8 -3.00 -23.24 12.59
C THR A 8 -2.71 -24.73 12.74
N TYR A 9 -3.76 -25.55 12.76
CA TYR A 9 -3.68 -27.00 12.89
C TYR A 9 -4.43 -27.71 11.76
N LYS A 10 -3.98 -28.93 11.42
CA LYS A 10 -4.69 -29.88 10.57
C LYS A 10 -4.57 -31.27 11.18
N ASN A 11 -5.71 -31.93 11.47
CA ASN A 11 -5.78 -33.24 12.10
C ASN A 11 -4.94 -33.32 13.39
N GLY A 12 -4.98 -32.29 14.24
CA GLY A 12 -4.20 -32.22 15.48
C GLY A 12 -2.72 -31.88 15.31
N ILE A 13 -2.22 -31.77 14.08
CA ILE A 13 -0.83 -31.42 13.79
C ILE A 13 -0.71 -29.92 13.57
N LYS A 14 0.17 -29.26 14.31
CA LYS A 14 0.47 -27.84 14.15
C LYS A 14 1.13 -27.57 12.81
N LEU A 15 0.53 -26.73 11.97
CA LEU A 15 1.07 -26.31 10.67
C LEU A 15 1.93 -25.06 10.77
N GLY A 16 1.67 -24.20 11.75
CA GLY A 16 2.43 -22.97 11.97
C GLY A 16 1.78 -22.07 13.01
N ALA A 17 2.47 -21.00 13.30
CA ALA A 17 1.98 -19.92 14.15
C ALA A 17 2.36 -18.55 13.59
N GLN A 18 1.56 -17.55 13.94
CA GLN A 18 1.87 -16.14 13.75
C GLN A 18 1.73 -15.42 15.08
N GLU A 19 2.72 -14.63 15.42
CA GLU A 19 2.70 -13.72 16.57
C GLU A 19 2.75 -12.27 16.05
N THR A 20 1.82 -11.44 16.52
CA THR A 20 1.86 -10.00 16.29
C THR A 20 2.05 -9.30 17.63
N SER A 21 3.17 -8.61 17.79
CA SER A 21 3.45 -7.76 18.94
C SER A 21 3.00 -6.34 18.64
N PHE A 22 2.47 -5.65 19.63
CA PHE A 22 1.97 -4.28 19.53
C PHE A 22 2.76 -3.37 20.47
N LYS A 23 2.90 -2.10 20.09
CA LYS A 23 3.39 -1.05 20.99
C LYS A 23 2.54 0.21 20.87
N ASP A 24 2.65 1.08 21.86
CA ASP A 24 2.11 2.45 21.79
C ASP A 24 3.07 3.31 20.94
N TRP A 25 2.56 3.79 19.79
CA TRP A 25 3.28 4.65 18.87
C TRP A 25 3.11 6.15 19.19
N GLY A 26 2.44 6.46 20.29
CA GLY A 26 2.16 7.80 20.78
C GLY A 26 0.66 8.05 20.86
N GLY A 27 0.26 8.88 21.85
CA GLY A 27 -1.15 9.24 22.05
C GLY A 27 -2.10 8.11 22.43
N GLY A 28 -1.58 6.95 22.87
CA GLY A 28 -2.38 5.76 23.17
C GLY A 28 -2.69 4.90 21.94
N LEU A 29 -2.11 5.20 20.79
CA LEU A 29 -2.28 4.39 19.57
C LEU A 29 -1.49 3.10 19.68
N LEU A 30 -2.19 1.98 19.86
CA LEU A 30 -1.62 0.63 19.79
C LEU A 30 -1.66 0.15 18.32
N ALA A 31 -0.48 -0.05 17.72
CA ALA A 31 -0.33 -0.63 16.40
C ALA A 31 0.79 -1.67 16.39
N PRO A 32 0.87 -2.55 15.36
CA PRO A 32 1.89 -3.58 15.29
C PRO A 32 3.31 -3.02 15.38
N GLU A 33 4.19 -3.76 16.06
CA GLU A 33 5.63 -3.52 16.11
C GLU A 33 6.39 -4.61 15.36
N PHE A 34 6.02 -5.89 15.61
CA PHE A 34 6.62 -7.05 14.94
C PHE A 34 5.55 -8.03 14.49
N ILE A 35 5.80 -8.66 13.36
CA ILE A 35 5.11 -9.89 12.95
C ILE A 35 6.14 -10.99 12.83
N LYS A 36 5.92 -12.09 13.56
CA LYS A 36 6.73 -13.29 13.52
C LYS A 36 5.90 -14.48 13.04
N THR A 37 6.52 -15.39 12.32
CA THR A 37 5.85 -16.62 11.88
C THR A 37 6.73 -17.85 12.14
N SER A 38 6.08 -19.01 12.25
CA SER A 38 6.75 -20.31 12.29
C SER A 38 6.06 -21.31 11.39
N LYS A 39 6.78 -22.33 10.94
CA LYS A 39 6.23 -23.51 10.27
C LYS A 39 6.27 -24.71 11.23
N GLY A 40 5.16 -25.42 11.35
CA GLY A 40 5.07 -26.54 12.28
C GLY A 40 5.42 -26.13 13.70
N THR A 41 6.41 -26.78 14.29
CA THR A 41 6.90 -26.55 15.65
C THR A 41 8.23 -25.78 15.67
N THR A 42 8.68 -25.21 14.53
CA THR A 42 9.93 -24.40 14.50
C THR A 42 9.77 -23.12 15.32
N PRO A 43 10.88 -22.51 15.80
CA PRO A 43 10.83 -21.20 16.47
C PRO A 43 10.18 -20.13 15.60
N LEU A 44 9.59 -19.14 16.26
CA LEU A 44 9.06 -17.94 15.61
C LEU A 44 10.22 -17.09 15.06
N GLU A 45 10.14 -16.72 13.78
CA GLU A 45 11.10 -15.85 13.11
C GLU A 45 10.43 -14.53 12.73
N THR A 46 11.14 -13.41 12.90
CA THR A 46 10.65 -12.08 12.55
C THR A 46 10.55 -11.97 11.03
N ARG A 47 9.36 -11.65 10.52
CA ARG A 47 9.06 -11.44 9.10
C ARG A 47 8.88 -9.98 8.74
N VAL A 48 8.32 -9.20 9.67
CA VAL A 48 8.07 -7.77 9.46
C VAL A 48 8.37 -7.02 10.76
N ILE A 49 9.08 -5.91 10.62
CA ILE A 49 9.31 -4.91 11.66
C ILE A 49 8.64 -3.62 11.21
N TYR A 50 7.82 -3.02 12.04
CA TYR A 50 7.27 -1.68 11.81
C TYR A 50 8.25 -0.66 12.39
N ASN A 51 8.97 0.05 11.52
CA ASN A 51 9.96 1.04 11.94
C ASN A 51 9.32 2.40 12.23
N LYS A 52 8.26 2.73 11.48
CA LYS A 52 7.52 3.99 11.63
C LYS A 52 6.04 3.81 11.28
N VAL A 53 5.19 4.39 12.12
CA VAL A 53 3.73 4.40 11.97
C VAL A 53 3.24 5.84 12.19
N ASP A 54 2.22 6.25 11.47
CA ASP A 54 1.57 7.55 11.69
C ASP A 54 0.79 7.49 13.02
N PRO A 55 1.15 8.32 14.01
CA PRO A 55 0.51 8.26 15.33
C PRO A 55 -0.94 8.77 15.32
N SER A 56 -1.39 9.41 14.24
CA SER A 56 -2.75 9.94 14.14
C SER A 56 -3.78 8.90 13.70
N ASN A 57 -3.37 7.86 12.93
CA ASN A 57 -4.30 6.91 12.33
C ASN A 57 -3.79 5.46 12.25
N GLY A 58 -2.54 5.20 12.62
CA GLY A 58 -1.97 3.86 12.60
C GLY A 58 -1.45 3.38 11.25
N ASN A 59 -1.46 4.23 10.24
CA ASN A 59 -0.93 3.85 8.92
C ASN A 59 0.57 3.56 9.01
N PRO A 60 1.06 2.41 8.46
CA PRO A 60 2.49 2.17 8.37
C PRO A 60 3.14 3.20 7.43
N ILE A 61 4.24 3.79 7.88
CA ILE A 61 5.06 4.71 7.07
C ILE A 61 6.31 3.99 6.60
N GLU A 62 6.94 3.19 7.46
CA GLU A 62 8.10 2.38 7.10
C GLU A 62 8.01 1.02 7.77
N VAL A 63 8.18 -0.02 7.00
CA VAL A 63 8.34 -1.40 7.48
C VAL A 63 9.62 -2.00 6.92
N GLN A 64 10.19 -2.95 7.66
CA GLN A 64 11.32 -3.75 7.24
C GLN A 64 10.90 -5.20 7.14
N LYS A 65 11.11 -5.82 5.98
CA LYS A 65 10.90 -7.27 5.79
C LYS A 65 12.13 -8.07 6.20
N GLU A 66 11.93 -9.37 6.34
CA GLU A 66 13.01 -10.32 6.44
C GLU A 66 14.06 -10.06 5.34
N GLY A 67 15.35 -10.17 5.68
CA GLY A 67 16.44 -9.82 4.77
C GLY A 67 16.84 -8.34 4.75
N GLY A 68 16.19 -7.49 5.58
CA GLY A 68 16.56 -6.09 5.75
C GLY A 68 16.00 -5.13 4.71
N ILE A 69 15.09 -5.59 3.83
CA ILE A 69 14.47 -4.72 2.81
C ILE A 69 13.48 -3.78 3.48
N HIS A 70 13.75 -2.48 3.37
CA HIS A 70 12.85 -1.41 3.80
C HIS A 70 11.78 -1.14 2.76
N ILE A 71 10.55 -0.92 3.22
CA ILE A 71 9.42 -0.50 2.39
C ILE A 71 8.79 0.70 3.06
N CYS A 72 8.72 1.80 2.30
CA CYS A 72 8.06 3.02 2.72
C CYS A 72 6.72 3.21 2.02
N TYR A 73 5.81 3.89 2.71
CA TYR A 73 4.49 4.20 2.23
C TYR A 73 4.21 5.70 2.40
N ILE A 74 3.68 6.32 1.35
CA ILE A 74 3.17 7.69 1.41
C ILE A 74 1.66 7.63 1.25
N TRP A 75 0.95 8.17 2.24
CA TRP A 75 -0.50 8.22 2.31
C TRP A 75 -1.01 9.60 1.92
N GLY A 76 -1.91 9.66 0.96
CA GLY A 76 -2.56 10.88 0.49
C GLY A 76 -4.07 10.87 0.74
N TYR A 77 -4.79 11.79 0.10
CA TYR A 77 -6.24 11.93 0.23
C TYR A 77 -6.66 11.98 1.71
N ASN A 78 -6.11 12.95 2.43
CA ASN A 78 -6.24 13.09 3.90
C ASN A 78 -5.72 11.84 4.65
N LYS A 79 -4.66 11.22 4.15
CA LYS A 79 -4.03 10.00 4.70
C LYS A 79 -4.94 8.76 4.71
N THR A 80 -5.94 8.72 3.84
CA THR A 80 -6.88 7.59 3.71
C THR A 80 -6.53 6.61 2.60
N GLN A 81 -5.73 7.06 1.61
CA GLN A 81 -5.35 6.25 0.45
C GLN A 81 -3.83 6.21 0.29
N LEU A 82 -3.31 5.04 -0.06
CA LEU A 82 -1.89 4.87 -0.37
C LEU A 82 -1.60 5.48 -1.75
N ILE A 83 -0.72 6.49 -1.83
CA ILE A 83 -0.34 7.11 -3.11
C ILE A 83 1.04 6.68 -3.61
N ALA A 84 1.91 6.18 -2.73
CA ALA A 84 3.18 5.58 -3.15
C ALA A 84 3.61 4.46 -2.21
N LYS A 85 4.10 3.35 -2.80
CA LYS A 85 4.83 2.26 -2.14
C LYS A 85 6.24 2.27 -2.70
N ILE A 86 7.23 2.40 -1.83
CA ILE A 86 8.64 2.53 -2.20
C ILE A 86 9.41 1.39 -1.51
N GLU A 87 9.92 0.44 -2.29
CA GLU A 87 10.75 -0.65 -1.79
C GLU A 87 12.23 -0.29 -1.97
N ASN A 88 13.08 -0.70 -1.04
CA ASN A 88 14.50 -0.40 -0.98
C ASN A 88 14.80 1.11 -0.75
N ALA A 89 14.03 1.73 0.12
CA ALA A 89 14.24 3.10 0.62
C ALA A 89 13.80 3.20 2.08
N THR A 90 14.42 4.10 2.83
CA THR A 90 14.08 4.41 4.23
C THR A 90 13.17 5.63 4.31
N TYR A 91 12.59 5.87 5.50
CA TYR A 91 11.79 7.09 5.72
C TYR A 91 12.58 8.37 5.45
N ASN A 92 13.86 8.41 5.79
CA ASN A 92 14.70 9.58 5.54
C ASN A 92 14.82 9.92 4.06
N ASP A 93 14.76 8.92 3.18
CA ASP A 93 14.84 9.11 1.73
C ASP A 93 13.54 9.71 1.17
N ILE A 94 12.38 9.39 1.77
CA ILE A 94 11.07 9.81 1.27
C ILE A 94 10.50 11.05 1.96
N GLN A 95 10.96 11.36 3.17
CA GLN A 95 10.47 12.46 3.99
C GLN A 95 10.43 13.82 3.26
N PRO A 96 11.43 14.19 2.43
CA PRO A 96 11.41 15.47 1.73
C PRO A 96 10.24 15.62 0.74
N PHE A 97 9.65 14.53 0.29
CA PHE A 97 8.56 14.51 -0.70
C PHE A 97 7.18 14.41 -0.05
N GLU A 98 7.10 13.86 1.16
CA GLU A 98 5.85 13.43 1.79
C GLU A 98 4.82 14.57 1.87
N ALA A 99 5.16 15.69 2.48
CA ALA A 99 4.21 16.79 2.71
C ALA A 99 3.66 17.37 1.41
N ASN A 100 4.51 17.53 0.38
CA ASN A 100 4.07 18.03 -0.92
C ASN A 100 3.14 17.04 -1.62
N LEU A 101 3.47 15.76 -1.64
CA LEU A 101 2.64 14.72 -2.27
C LEU A 101 1.28 14.57 -1.56
N GLN A 102 1.25 14.66 -0.23
CA GLN A 102 0.02 14.68 0.56
C GLN A 102 -0.86 15.88 0.20
N ALA A 103 -0.27 17.08 0.10
CA ALA A 103 -1.00 18.28 -0.27
C ALA A 103 -1.58 18.19 -1.69
N LEU A 104 -0.78 17.75 -2.66
CA LEU A 104 -1.19 17.58 -4.06
C LEU A 104 -2.30 16.54 -4.22
N SER A 105 -2.28 15.47 -3.43
CA SER A 105 -3.33 14.43 -3.47
C SER A 105 -4.70 14.94 -3.03
N ASN A 106 -4.76 16.01 -2.25
CA ASN A 106 -6.01 16.66 -1.83
C ASN A 106 -6.49 17.73 -2.82
N GLY A 107 -5.68 18.02 -3.86
CA GLY A 107 -6.03 18.95 -4.92
C GLY A 107 -6.97 18.35 -5.96
N THR A 108 -7.46 19.19 -6.87
CA THR A 108 -8.37 18.79 -7.95
C THR A 108 -7.65 18.41 -9.25
N ASN A 109 -6.34 18.66 -9.34
CA ASN A 109 -5.56 18.39 -10.56
C ASN A 109 -4.72 17.13 -10.39
N GLU A 110 -5.28 16.00 -10.81
CA GLU A 110 -4.61 14.70 -10.76
C GLU A 110 -3.28 14.67 -11.52
N GLN A 111 -3.17 15.38 -12.65
CA GLN A 111 -1.96 15.38 -13.47
C GLN A 111 -0.77 16.01 -12.73
N VAL A 112 -0.99 16.99 -11.86
CA VAL A 112 0.07 17.58 -11.03
C VAL A 112 0.57 16.56 -10.01
N LEU A 113 -0.32 15.78 -9.40
CA LEU A 113 0.05 14.68 -8.50
C LEU A 113 0.85 13.60 -9.24
N ILE A 114 0.38 13.16 -10.42
CA ILE A 114 1.10 12.16 -11.26
C ILE A 114 2.52 12.64 -11.57
N THR A 115 2.67 13.90 -11.96
CA THR A 115 3.99 14.49 -12.25
C THR A 115 4.89 14.49 -11.03
N ALA A 116 4.37 14.86 -9.86
CA ALA A 116 5.14 14.86 -8.62
C ALA A 116 5.53 13.44 -8.16
N LEU A 117 4.65 12.46 -8.35
CA LEU A 117 4.95 11.04 -8.10
C LEU A 117 6.02 10.48 -9.06
N ASN A 118 6.04 10.92 -10.31
CA ASN A 118 7.11 10.57 -11.25
C ASN A 118 8.44 11.22 -10.86
N ASN A 119 8.44 12.45 -10.35
CA ASN A 119 9.63 13.10 -9.82
C ASN A 119 10.19 12.34 -8.61
N LEU A 120 9.33 11.83 -7.72
CA LEU A 120 9.75 10.93 -6.63
C LEU A 120 10.48 9.70 -7.17
N ARG A 121 9.93 9.03 -8.19
CA ARG A 121 10.57 7.86 -8.83
C ARG A 121 11.94 8.20 -9.39
N THR A 122 12.06 9.33 -10.08
CA THR A 122 13.34 9.80 -10.66
C THR A 122 14.37 10.15 -9.58
N ALA A 123 13.93 10.69 -8.45
CA ALA A 123 14.80 11.06 -7.33
C ALA A 123 15.34 9.84 -6.55
N LEU A 124 14.67 8.67 -6.67
CA LEU A 124 15.03 7.43 -5.96
C LEU A 124 15.40 6.30 -6.95
N PRO A 125 16.49 6.43 -7.72
CA PRO A 125 16.82 5.52 -8.83
C PRO A 125 17.13 4.08 -8.39
N ASN A 126 17.46 3.87 -7.12
CA ASN A 126 17.76 2.55 -6.55
C ASN A 126 16.54 1.91 -5.87
N ALA A 127 15.41 2.60 -5.81
CA ALA A 127 14.19 2.12 -5.19
C ALA A 127 13.17 1.66 -6.25
N MET A 128 12.31 0.72 -5.86
CA MET A 128 11.15 0.32 -6.67
C MET A 128 9.94 1.12 -6.23
N VAL A 129 9.52 2.09 -7.03
CA VAL A 129 8.43 3.03 -6.71
C VAL A 129 7.18 2.67 -7.49
N THR A 130 6.17 2.17 -6.80
CA THR A 130 4.80 1.99 -7.33
C THR A 130 3.93 3.12 -6.82
N THR A 131 3.17 3.76 -7.71
CA THR A 131 2.35 4.92 -7.35
C THR A 131 0.89 4.74 -7.75
N TYR A 132 -0.01 5.42 -7.03
CA TYR A 132 -1.44 5.29 -7.18
C TYR A 132 -2.09 6.67 -7.15
N THR A 133 -3.11 6.87 -7.99
CA THR A 133 -4.05 7.99 -7.87
C THR A 133 -5.48 7.47 -7.81
N TYR A 134 -6.40 8.30 -7.34
CA TYR A 134 -7.76 7.86 -7.09
C TYR A 134 -8.79 8.86 -7.63
N LYS A 135 -9.91 8.32 -8.09
CA LYS A 135 -11.16 9.08 -8.29
C LYS A 135 -11.93 9.05 -6.97
N PRO A 136 -12.19 10.21 -6.34
CA PRO A 136 -12.91 10.26 -5.07
C PRO A 136 -14.21 9.45 -5.12
N LEU A 137 -14.46 8.65 -4.07
CA LEU A 137 -15.65 7.80 -3.89
C LEU A 137 -15.87 6.70 -4.93
N ILE A 138 -14.97 6.54 -5.90
CA ILE A 138 -15.10 5.55 -6.98
C ILE A 138 -14.02 4.47 -6.84
N GLY A 139 -12.74 4.85 -6.89
CA GLY A 139 -11.65 3.87 -6.83
C GLY A 139 -10.34 4.38 -7.42
N ILE A 140 -9.43 3.45 -7.72
CA ILE A 140 -8.14 3.75 -8.32
C ILE A 140 -8.33 4.40 -9.69
N SER A 141 -7.65 5.52 -9.95
CA SER A 141 -7.61 6.18 -11.25
C SER A 141 -6.42 5.69 -12.08
N THR A 142 -5.22 5.73 -11.50
CA THR A 142 -4.00 5.21 -12.14
C THR A 142 -3.18 4.36 -11.20
N VAL A 143 -2.45 3.41 -11.78
CA VAL A 143 -1.34 2.70 -11.13
C VAL A 143 -0.13 2.82 -12.03
N THR A 144 1.01 3.27 -11.49
CA THR A 144 2.28 3.28 -12.23
C THR A 144 3.27 2.37 -11.52
N ASP A 145 3.78 1.39 -12.24
CA ASP A 145 4.71 0.39 -11.73
C ASP A 145 6.14 0.95 -11.54
N PRO A 146 7.09 0.19 -10.97
CA PRO A 146 8.45 0.65 -10.77
C PRO A 146 9.21 0.99 -12.07
N LYS A 147 8.82 0.45 -13.22
CA LYS A 147 9.40 0.77 -14.52
C LYS A 147 8.88 2.08 -15.10
N GLY A 148 7.77 2.61 -14.56
CA GLY A 148 7.09 3.79 -15.04
C GLY A 148 5.93 3.47 -15.99
N ASP A 149 5.57 2.19 -16.16
CA ASP A 149 4.44 1.77 -16.98
C ASP A 149 3.14 2.09 -16.24
N MET A 150 2.35 2.99 -16.83
CA MET A 150 1.10 3.48 -16.22
C MET A 150 -0.10 2.72 -16.77
N GLN A 151 -0.96 2.28 -15.87
CA GLN A 151 -2.29 1.76 -16.17
C GLN A 151 -3.35 2.75 -15.70
N THR A 152 -4.41 2.94 -16.52
CA THR A 152 -5.53 3.84 -16.25
C THR A 152 -6.81 3.04 -16.10
N TYR A 153 -7.56 3.32 -15.03
CA TYR A 153 -8.79 2.62 -14.67
C TYR A 153 -10.01 3.47 -15.06
N HIS A 154 -10.90 2.88 -15.85
CA HIS A 154 -12.09 3.54 -16.38
C HIS A 154 -13.35 2.92 -15.78
N TYR A 155 -14.25 3.77 -15.32
CA TYR A 155 -15.48 3.39 -14.65
C TYR A 155 -16.71 3.84 -15.45
N ASP A 156 -17.79 3.07 -15.36
CA ASP A 156 -19.08 3.45 -15.94
C ASP A 156 -19.79 4.52 -15.08
N GLY A 157 -20.96 4.97 -15.54
CA GLY A 157 -21.76 5.98 -14.84
C GLY A 157 -22.27 5.56 -13.45
N PHE A 158 -22.15 4.30 -13.09
CA PHE A 158 -22.50 3.75 -11.77
C PHE A 158 -21.28 3.55 -10.87
N GLY A 159 -20.08 3.96 -11.31
CA GLY A 159 -18.84 3.79 -10.56
C GLY A 159 -18.27 2.37 -10.58
N ARG A 160 -18.69 1.49 -11.52
CA ARG A 160 -18.16 0.13 -11.65
C ARG A 160 -17.02 0.12 -12.68
N LEU A 161 -15.95 -0.65 -12.39
CA LEU A 161 -14.81 -0.76 -13.27
C LEU A 161 -15.23 -1.35 -14.64
N GLN A 162 -15.08 -0.58 -15.70
CA GLN A 162 -15.44 -0.96 -17.05
C GLN A 162 -14.24 -1.56 -17.79
N PHE A 163 -13.11 -0.88 -17.82
CA PHE A 163 -11.89 -1.37 -18.43
C PHE A 163 -10.65 -0.74 -17.83
N VAL A 164 -9.50 -1.40 -18.02
CA VAL A 164 -8.15 -0.93 -17.69
C VAL A 164 -7.37 -0.80 -18.99
N LYS A 165 -6.65 0.32 -19.16
CA LYS A 165 -5.79 0.58 -20.32
C LYS A 165 -4.34 0.74 -19.91
N ASP A 166 -3.43 0.38 -20.82
CA ASP A 166 -2.01 0.75 -20.72
C ASP A 166 -1.76 2.21 -21.14
N ALA A 167 -0.49 2.66 -21.08
CA ALA A 167 -0.09 4.00 -21.49
C ALA A 167 -0.27 4.28 -22.99
N GLN A 168 -0.37 3.25 -23.81
CA GLN A 168 -0.59 3.32 -25.27
C GLN A 168 -2.09 3.31 -25.63
N GLY A 169 -2.97 3.12 -24.64
CA GLY A 169 -4.42 3.10 -24.82
C GLY A 169 -4.99 1.72 -25.15
N ASN A 170 -4.16 0.66 -25.13
CA ASN A 170 -4.65 -0.72 -25.34
C ASN A 170 -5.42 -1.19 -24.10
N ILE A 171 -6.50 -1.93 -24.35
CA ILE A 171 -7.30 -2.51 -23.25
C ILE A 171 -6.57 -3.74 -22.71
N LEU A 172 -6.23 -3.70 -21.42
CA LEU A 172 -5.62 -4.80 -20.67
C LEU A 172 -6.67 -5.73 -20.05
N SER A 173 -7.80 -5.16 -19.64
CA SER A 173 -8.91 -5.88 -19.03
C SER A 173 -10.22 -5.15 -19.30
N GLU A 174 -11.30 -5.89 -19.52
CA GLU A 174 -12.65 -5.37 -19.71
C GLU A 174 -13.65 -6.16 -18.86
N ASN A 175 -14.60 -5.47 -18.25
CA ASN A 175 -15.70 -6.05 -17.49
C ASN A 175 -17.03 -5.67 -18.16
N GLN A 176 -17.83 -6.68 -18.54
CA GLN A 176 -19.17 -6.50 -19.08
C GLN A 176 -20.20 -6.85 -18.00
N TYR A 177 -21.13 -5.92 -17.74
CA TYR A 177 -22.19 -6.10 -16.74
C TYR A 177 -23.52 -6.38 -17.42
N HIS A 178 -24.05 -7.58 -17.23
CA HIS A 178 -25.37 -8.00 -17.75
C HIS A 178 -26.42 -7.87 -16.65
N TYR A 179 -27.47 -7.13 -16.92
CA TYR A 179 -28.63 -7.08 -16.05
C TYR A 179 -29.64 -8.14 -16.45
N ARG A 180 -30.17 -8.84 -15.45
CA ARG A 180 -31.33 -9.69 -15.67
C ARG A 180 -32.55 -8.78 -15.89
N THR A 181 -33.07 -8.75 -17.11
CA THR A 181 -34.38 -8.13 -17.38
C THR A 181 -35.42 -8.91 -16.55
N GLN A 182 -36.10 -8.20 -15.64
CA GLN A 182 -37.31 -8.74 -15.01
C GLN A 182 -38.40 -8.66 -16.04
N ASN A 183 -38.89 -9.82 -16.49
CA ASN A 183 -40.15 -9.95 -17.25
C ASN A 183 -41.32 -9.87 -16.26
#